data_a39b7e5b115b99da0c829bcbb63f6c8a
#
_entry.id   a39b7e5b115b99da0c829bcbb63f6c8a
#
_cell.length_a   1.000
_cell.length_b   1.000
_cell.length_c   1.000
_cell.angle_alpha   90.00
_cell.angle_beta   90.00
_cell.angle_gamma   90.00
#
_symmetry.space_group_name_H-M   'P 1'
#
loop_
_entity.id
_entity.type
_entity.pdbx_description
1 polymer ?
#
loop_
_entity_poly.entity_id
_entity_poly.type
_entity_poly.pdbx_seq_one_letter_code
_entity_poly.pdbx_strand_id
1 'polypeptide(L)'
;MHNELAHLSAYLPAIAASSPIVEGKIGPYIDNRLNFYKLCYKEVPSIVGDIIPEYVSSFEQYKKEVIGGYSIDLAKKGAAKELLDKEWMNSRGLMFRFCRSALELRILDEQECIKSDVAFSCFIRAVLRGLLSKKCEPVSHSILVSDLNSIIQNGLNATVNHPQGETARQVCLYFFKLAYENATKSEKKYLWIIKKRIEEGSISELIRGRVLNKAKTSSFKEAILSVYSPLIECLSENKPYF
;
A
#
# COMPACT_ATOMS: atom_id res chain seq x y z
N MET A 1 -0.12 0.71 18.06
CA MET A 1 0.29 -0.18 16.94
C MET A 1 -0.62 -0.05 15.71
N HIS A 2 -1.96 -0.17 15.82
CA HIS A 2 -2.87 0.01 14.68
C HIS A 2 -2.73 1.41 14.07
N ASN A 3 -2.80 2.46 14.87
CA ASN A 3 -2.74 3.85 14.38
C ASN A 3 -1.40 4.19 13.73
N GLU A 4 -0.29 3.67 14.23
CA GLU A 4 1.04 3.83 13.62
C GLU A 4 1.16 3.11 12.28
N LEU A 5 0.54 1.92 12.17
CA LEU A 5 0.47 1.23 10.88
C LEU A 5 -0.49 1.93 9.92
N ALA A 6 -1.61 2.49 10.38
CA ALA A 6 -2.50 3.30 9.56
C ALA A 6 -1.75 4.52 9.00
N HIS A 7 -0.94 5.20 9.82
CA HIS A 7 -0.08 6.29 9.38
C HIS A 7 0.90 5.84 8.28
N LEU A 8 1.67 4.79 8.53
CA LEU A 8 2.62 4.26 7.54
C LEU A 8 1.92 3.82 6.26
N SER A 9 0.74 3.19 6.36
CA SER A 9 0.04 2.60 5.21
C SER A 9 -0.32 3.62 4.13
N ALA A 10 -0.50 4.91 4.47
CA ALA A 10 -0.76 5.96 3.48
C ALA A 10 0.39 6.14 2.47
N TYR A 11 1.62 5.81 2.84
CA TYR A 11 2.82 6.06 2.02
C TYR A 11 3.40 4.79 1.38
N LEU A 12 2.99 3.61 1.82
CA LEU A 12 3.47 2.33 1.27
C LEU A 12 3.21 2.19 -0.24
N PRO A 13 2.05 2.60 -0.80
CA PRO A 13 1.80 2.48 -2.24
C PRO A 13 2.80 3.25 -3.11
N ALA A 14 3.42 4.34 -2.59
CA ALA A 14 4.43 5.08 -3.34
C ALA A 14 5.63 4.22 -3.78
N ILE A 15 5.96 3.20 -2.99
CA ILE A 15 7.10 2.29 -3.26
C ILE A 15 6.66 0.87 -3.62
N ALA A 16 5.41 0.49 -3.32
CA ALA A 16 4.90 -0.86 -3.51
C ALA A 16 4.03 -1.03 -4.76
N ALA A 17 3.58 0.06 -5.42
CA ALA A 17 2.71 -0.04 -6.59
C ALA A 17 3.33 -0.89 -7.70
N SER A 18 2.56 -1.82 -8.28
CA SER A 18 2.99 -2.71 -9.36
C SER A 18 1.95 -2.90 -10.47
N SER A 19 0.88 -2.09 -10.48
CA SER A 19 -0.29 -2.23 -11.36
C SER A 19 -0.46 -1.10 -12.40
N PRO A 20 0.54 -0.82 -13.29
CA PRO A 20 0.48 0.29 -14.23
C PRO A 20 -0.35 -0.01 -15.48
N ILE A 21 -0.56 -1.29 -15.81
CA ILE A 21 -1.26 -1.74 -17.03
C ILE A 21 -2.62 -2.32 -16.63
N VAL A 22 -3.66 -1.83 -17.26
CA VAL A 22 -5.05 -2.30 -17.11
C VAL A 22 -5.63 -2.63 -18.46
N GLU A 23 -6.12 -3.84 -18.66
CA GLU A 23 -6.74 -4.30 -19.93
C GLU A 23 -5.87 -4.01 -21.17
N GLY A 24 -4.54 -4.21 -21.04
CA GLY A 24 -3.59 -4.01 -22.13
C GLY A 24 -3.28 -2.54 -22.44
N LYS A 25 -3.63 -1.60 -21.56
CA LYS A 25 -3.37 -0.17 -21.69
C LYS A 25 -2.67 0.37 -20.44
N ILE A 26 -1.90 1.45 -20.58
CA ILE A 26 -1.42 2.18 -19.43
C ILE A 26 -2.61 2.84 -18.75
N GLY A 27 -2.81 2.47 -17.49
CA GLY A 27 -3.83 3.08 -16.64
C GLY A 27 -3.48 4.54 -16.30
N PRO A 28 -4.46 5.35 -15.88
CA PRO A 28 -4.26 6.76 -15.55
C PRO A 28 -3.46 6.99 -14.26
N TYR A 29 -3.38 5.98 -13.39
CA TYR A 29 -2.76 6.06 -12.07
C TYR A 29 -1.45 5.27 -12.02
N ILE A 30 -0.58 5.61 -11.07
CA ILE A 30 0.58 4.78 -10.74
C ILE A 30 0.12 3.50 -10.04
N ASP A 31 -0.84 3.60 -9.12
CA ASP A 31 -1.50 2.44 -8.50
C ASP A 31 -2.95 2.34 -8.98
N ASN A 32 -3.16 1.63 -10.10
CA ASN A 32 -4.50 1.43 -10.63
C ASN A 32 -5.33 0.47 -9.75
N ARG A 33 -4.70 -0.49 -9.07
CA ARG A 33 -5.39 -1.43 -8.19
C ARG A 33 -6.12 -0.69 -7.06
N LEU A 34 -5.44 0.20 -6.36
CA LEU A 34 -6.05 0.97 -5.27
C LEU A 34 -7.13 1.94 -5.77
N ASN A 35 -6.98 2.49 -6.98
CA ASN A 35 -8.05 3.28 -7.59
C ASN A 35 -9.31 2.44 -7.80
N PHE A 36 -9.20 1.24 -8.37
CA PHE A 36 -10.33 0.33 -8.57
C PHE A 36 -10.86 -0.25 -7.25
N TYR A 37 -10.02 -0.33 -6.24
CA TYR A 37 -10.39 -0.88 -4.94
C TYR A 37 -11.60 -0.15 -4.31
N LYS A 38 -11.62 1.18 -4.35
CA LYS A 38 -12.77 1.98 -3.90
C LYS A 38 -14.01 1.72 -4.77
N LEU A 39 -13.83 1.61 -6.08
CA LEU A 39 -14.95 1.44 -7.02
C LEU A 39 -15.68 0.11 -6.84
N CYS A 40 -14.97 -0.95 -6.44
CA CYS A 40 -15.57 -2.26 -6.18
C CYS A 40 -16.61 -2.24 -5.04
N TYR A 41 -16.51 -1.29 -4.12
CA TYR A 41 -17.39 -1.18 -2.95
C TYR A 41 -18.38 -0.02 -3.01
N LYS A 42 -18.63 0.56 -4.20
CA LYS A 42 -19.51 1.73 -4.37
C LYS A 42 -20.92 1.55 -3.82
N GLU A 43 -21.43 0.31 -3.77
CA GLU A 43 -22.77 0.00 -3.23
C GLU A 43 -22.81 0.01 -1.69
N VAL A 44 -21.70 -0.31 -1.03
CA VAL A 44 -21.53 -0.29 0.44
C VAL A 44 -20.15 0.29 0.76
N PRO A 45 -19.94 1.60 0.60
CA PRO A 45 -18.64 2.24 0.76
C PRO A 45 -18.01 2.06 2.16
N SER A 46 -18.84 1.88 3.18
CA SER A 46 -18.37 1.64 4.56
C SER A 46 -17.54 0.37 4.73
N ILE A 47 -17.58 -0.57 3.78
CA ILE A 47 -16.72 -1.76 3.78
C ILE A 47 -15.25 -1.39 3.59
N VAL A 48 -14.97 -0.43 2.70
CA VAL A 48 -13.61 -0.01 2.38
C VAL A 48 -13.20 1.28 3.08
N GLY A 49 -14.18 2.10 3.48
CA GLY A 49 -13.94 3.43 4.02
C GLY A 49 -13.08 4.28 3.07
N ASP A 50 -12.11 4.97 3.62
CA ASP A 50 -11.15 5.78 2.86
C ASP A 50 -9.89 4.97 2.42
N ILE A 51 -9.92 3.65 2.51
CA ILE A 51 -8.79 2.70 2.43
C ILE A 51 -7.90 2.83 3.67
N ILE A 52 -7.44 4.03 4.03
CA ILE A 52 -6.76 4.26 5.31
C ILE A 52 -7.76 4.03 6.45
N PRO A 53 -7.45 3.13 7.39
CA PRO A 53 -8.34 2.89 8.52
C PRO A 53 -8.39 4.10 9.44
N GLU A 54 -9.52 4.29 10.07
CA GLU A 54 -9.75 5.29 11.09
C GLU A 54 -8.86 5.03 12.32
N TYR A 55 -8.41 6.09 12.97
CA TYR A 55 -7.73 5.96 14.26
C TYR A 55 -8.70 5.51 15.34
N VAL A 56 -8.31 4.53 16.10
CA VAL A 56 -9.10 3.98 17.18
C VAL A 56 -8.32 3.93 18.48
N SER A 57 -9.01 4.15 19.59
CA SER A 57 -8.45 4.11 20.94
C SER A 57 -8.57 2.73 21.60
N SER A 58 -9.52 1.90 21.12
CA SER A 58 -9.77 0.57 21.67
C SER A 58 -10.34 -0.41 20.63
N PHE A 59 -10.32 -1.70 20.96
CA PHE A 59 -10.99 -2.74 20.17
C PHE A 59 -12.51 -2.59 20.16
N GLU A 60 -13.10 -2.11 21.25
CA GLU A 60 -14.53 -1.86 21.37
C GLU A 60 -14.95 -0.76 20.41
N GLN A 61 -14.18 0.34 20.35
CA GLN A 61 -14.42 1.41 19.39
C GLN A 61 -14.36 0.88 17.95
N TYR A 62 -13.32 0.10 17.61
CA TYR A 62 -13.17 -0.48 16.26
C TYR A 62 -14.37 -1.38 15.91
N LYS A 63 -14.79 -2.26 16.83
CA LYS A 63 -15.95 -3.13 16.61
C LYS A 63 -17.23 -2.33 16.40
N LYS A 64 -17.44 -1.30 17.20
CA LYS A 64 -18.64 -0.46 17.13
C LYS A 64 -18.67 0.39 15.86
N GLU A 65 -17.59 1.10 15.56
CA GLU A 65 -17.57 2.12 14.50
C GLU A 65 -17.25 1.52 13.12
N VAL A 66 -16.30 0.60 13.04
CA VAL A 66 -15.88 0.00 11.76
C VAL A 66 -16.77 -1.20 11.43
N ILE A 67 -16.78 -2.24 12.29
CA ILE A 67 -17.53 -3.47 11.99
C ILE A 67 -19.04 -3.19 12.05
N GLY A 68 -19.51 -2.53 13.08
CA GLY A 68 -20.93 -2.16 13.24
C GLY A 68 -21.38 -1.22 12.10
N GLY A 69 -20.55 -0.29 11.68
CA GLY A 69 -20.84 0.64 10.58
C GLY A 69 -21.17 -0.09 9.28
N TYR A 70 -20.26 -0.91 8.77
CA TYR A 70 -20.55 -1.64 7.52
C TYR A 70 -21.62 -2.74 7.69
N SER A 71 -21.76 -3.34 8.89
CA SER A 71 -22.82 -4.31 9.15
C SER A 71 -24.21 -3.69 9.05
N ILE A 72 -24.40 -2.47 9.57
CA ILE A 72 -25.64 -1.70 9.43
C ILE A 72 -25.95 -1.43 7.95
N ASP A 73 -24.95 -1.00 7.19
CA ASP A 73 -25.16 -0.67 5.77
C ASP A 73 -25.40 -1.91 4.91
N LEU A 74 -24.73 -3.04 5.20
CA LEU A 74 -25.01 -4.34 4.60
C LEU A 74 -26.44 -4.81 4.91
N ALA A 75 -26.88 -4.68 6.15
CA ALA A 75 -28.24 -5.06 6.56
C ALA A 75 -29.29 -4.22 5.81
N LYS A 76 -29.08 -2.90 5.63
CA LYS A 76 -29.95 -2.03 4.81
C LYS A 76 -30.03 -2.47 3.35
N LYS A 77 -29.00 -3.12 2.82
CA LYS A 77 -28.95 -3.68 1.47
C LYS A 77 -29.49 -5.12 1.39
N GLY A 78 -30.00 -5.68 2.48
CA GLY A 78 -30.58 -7.01 2.52
C GLY A 78 -29.56 -8.15 2.58
N ALA A 79 -28.32 -7.87 3.04
CA ALA A 79 -27.33 -8.92 3.22
C ALA A 79 -27.78 -9.98 4.21
N ALA A 80 -27.43 -11.23 3.97
CA ALA A 80 -27.73 -12.36 4.84
C ALA A 80 -27.07 -12.15 6.22
N LYS A 81 -27.77 -12.58 7.30
CA LYS A 81 -27.28 -12.39 8.70
C LYS A 81 -25.90 -12.98 8.93
N GLU A 82 -25.57 -14.06 8.24
CA GLU A 82 -24.29 -14.76 8.33
C GLU A 82 -23.10 -13.90 7.84
N LEU A 83 -23.37 -12.85 7.05
CA LEU A 83 -22.36 -11.90 6.55
C LEU A 83 -22.17 -10.71 7.48
N LEU A 84 -23.11 -10.46 8.39
CA LEU A 84 -23.02 -9.33 9.30
C LEU A 84 -21.96 -9.60 10.39
N ASP A 85 -21.35 -8.54 10.87
CA ASP A 85 -20.32 -8.56 11.94
C ASP A 85 -19.09 -9.44 11.66
N LYS A 86 -18.84 -9.77 10.38
CA LYS A 86 -17.66 -10.57 9.99
C LYS A 86 -16.46 -9.67 9.75
N GLU A 87 -15.39 -9.88 10.52
CA GLU A 87 -14.14 -9.09 10.39
C GLU A 87 -13.55 -9.12 8.96
N TRP A 88 -13.73 -10.22 8.24
CA TRP A 88 -13.19 -10.38 6.88
C TRP A 88 -13.95 -9.59 5.81
N MET A 89 -15.14 -9.08 6.11
CA MET A 89 -15.89 -8.15 5.23
C MET A 89 -15.21 -6.78 5.17
N ASN A 90 -14.47 -6.39 6.20
CA ASN A 90 -13.70 -5.16 6.17
C ASN A 90 -12.64 -5.21 5.07
N SER A 91 -12.64 -4.23 4.18
CA SER A 91 -11.72 -4.12 3.05
C SER A 91 -10.85 -2.86 3.12
N ARG A 92 -10.63 -2.30 4.29
CA ARG A 92 -9.64 -1.24 4.49
C ARG A 92 -8.22 -1.76 4.22
N GLY A 93 -7.32 -0.88 3.92
CA GLY A 93 -5.90 -1.19 3.66
C GLY A 93 -5.14 -1.79 4.85
N LEU A 94 -5.71 -1.66 6.05
CA LEU A 94 -5.25 -2.31 7.28
C LEU A 94 -6.47 -2.69 8.11
N MET A 95 -6.47 -3.90 8.70
CA MET A 95 -7.58 -4.37 9.52
C MET A 95 -7.12 -5.27 10.66
N PHE A 96 -7.93 -5.35 11.71
CA PHE A 96 -7.77 -6.36 12.76
C PHE A 96 -8.24 -7.74 12.29
N ARG A 97 -7.45 -8.75 12.60
CA ARG A 97 -7.82 -10.16 12.48
C ARG A 97 -7.89 -10.74 13.89
N PHE A 98 -9.03 -10.54 14.55
CA PHE A 98 -9.23 -10.93 15.95
C PHE A 98 -9.00 -12.43 16.19
N CYS A 99 -9.48 -13.26 15.27
CA CYS A 99 -9.30 -14.72 15.35
C CYS A 99 -7.83 -15.17 15.23
N ARG A 100 -6.92 -14.28 14.78
CA ARG A 100 -5.49 -14.55 14.59
C ARG A 100 -4.59 -13.70 15.47
N SER A 101 -5.17 -12.82 16.32
CA SER A 101 -4.43 -11.83 17.12
C SER A 101 -3.41 -11.04 16.31
N ALA A 102 -3.81 -10.62 15.09
CA ALA A 102 -2.92 -9.98 14.10
C ALA A 102 -3.54 -8.72 13.49
N LEU A 103 -2.69 -7.88 12.90
CA LEU A 103 -3.05 -6.84 11.96
C LEU A 103 -2.72 -7.32 10.55
N GLU A 104 -3.64 -7.15 9.62
CA GLU A 104 -3.48 -7.52 8.22
C GLU A 104 -3.38 -6.26 7.36
N LEU A 105 -2.24 -6.08 6.68
CA LEU A 105 -2.03 -5.03 5.69
C LEU A 105 -2.46 -5.55 4.31
N ARG A 106 -3.37 -4.82 3.66
CA ARG A 106 -3.91 -5.11 2.32
C ARG A 106 -3.57 -4.06 1.28
N ILE A 107 -2.91 -2.98 1.71
CA ILE A 107 -2.65 -1.82 0.86
C ILE A 107 -1.51 -2.06 -0.13
N LEU A 108 -0.64 -3.02 0.14
CA LEU A 108 0.50 -3.35 -0.72
C LEU A 108 0.06 -4.07 -1.99
N ASP A 109 0.64 -3.72 -3.13
CA ASP A 109 0.63 -4.55 -4.33
C ASP A 109 1.60 -5.73 -4.16
N GLU A 110 1.33 -6.83 -4.87
CA GLU A 110 2.23 -7.97 -4.97
C GLU A 110 3.53 -7.56 -5.68
N GLN A 111 4.65 -8.06 -5.18
CA GLN A 111 5.95 -7.75 -5.73
C GLN A 111 6.41 -8.83 -6.72
N GLU A 112 7.44 -8.53 -7.50
CA GLU A 112 7.96 -9.38 -8.56
C GLU A 112 8.70 -10.61 -8.07
N CYS A 113 9.05 -10.68 -6.78
CA CYS A 113 9.70 -11.85 -6.20
C CYS A 113 9.56 -11.88 -4.67
N ILE A 114 9.69 -13.08 -4.08
CA ILE A 114 9.60 -13.32 -2.63
C ILE A 114 10.60 -12.46 -1.85
N LYS A 115 11.81 -12.25 -2.40
CA LYS A 115 12.82 -11.42 -1.74
C LYS A 115 12.35 -9.98 -1.54
N SER A 116 11.61 -9.42 -2.49
CA SER A 116 11.02 -8.09 -2.39
C SER A 116 9.88 -8.07 -1.36
N ASP A 117 9.02 -9.10 -1.31
CA ASP A 117 7.97 -9.20 -0.28
C ASP A 117 8.57 -9.27 1.13
N VAL A 118 9.64 -10.05 1.30
CA VAL A 118 10.39 -10.10 2.56
C VAL A 118 11.00 -8.74 2.91
N ALA A 119 11.49 -7.98 1.91
CA ALA A 119 12.03 -6.64 2.14
C ALA A 119 10.97 -5.67 2.66
N PHE A 120 9.75 -5.68 2.07
CA PHE A 120 8.62 -4.88 2.57
C PHE A 120 8.23 -5.30 3.99
N SER A 121 8.15 -6.59 4.29
CA SER A 121 7.85 -7.10 5.63
C SER A 121 8.90 -6.64 6.66
N CYS A 122 10.19 -6.71 6.33
CA CYS A 122 11.28 -6.23 7.18
C CYS A 122 11.20 -4.71 7.40
N PHE A 123 10.95 -3.96 6.33
CA PHE A 123 10.81 -2.51 6.37
C PHE A 123 9.66 -2.07 7.29
N ILE A 124 8.46 -2.60 7.07
CA ILE A 124 7.26 -2.27 7.85
C ILE A 124 7.46 -2.56 9.33
N ARG A 125 8.00 -3.72 9.67
CA ARG A 125 8.30 -4.10 11.06
C ARG A 125 9.31 -3.17 11.71
N ALA A 126 10.34 -2.78 10.97
CA ALA A 126 11.38 -1.88 11.47
C ALA A 126 10.84 -0.45 11.67
N VAL A 127 10.04 0.07 10.71
CA VAL A 127 9.35 1.37 10.86
C VAL A 127 8.43 1.34 12.07
N LEU A 128 7.62 0.30 12.21
CA LEU A 128 6.69 0.17 13.33
C LEU A 128 7.40 0.22 14.68
N ARG A 129 8.53 -0.49 14.84
CA ARG A 129 9.34 -0.40 16.07
C ARG A 129 9.82 1.03 16.35
N GLY A 130 10.26 1.73 15.30
CA GLY A 130 10.67 3.12 15.40
C GLY A 130 9.53 4.07 15.80
N LEU A 131 8.35 3.93 15.18
CA LEU A 131 7.16 4.74 15.50
C LEU A 131 6.67 4.49 16.94
N LEU A 132 6.68 3.24 17.39
CA LEU A 132 6.27 2.89 18.74
C LEU A 132 7.26 3.39 19.80
N SER A 133 8.55 3.50 19.47
CA SER A 133 9.57 4.01 20.40
C SER A 133 9.60 5.55 20.48
N LYS A 134 9.31 6.22 19.38
CA LYS A 134 9.25 7.67 19.28
C LYS A 134 7.78 8.09 19.43
N LYS A 135 7.42 8.77 20.51
CA LYS A 135 6.10 9.39 20.65
C LYS A 135 5.98 10.53 19.61
N CYS A 136 5.70 10.16 18.35
CA CYS A 136 5.47 11.14 17.31
C CYS A 136 4.05 11.70 17.42
N GLU A 137 3.89 12.99 17.12
CA GLU A 137 2.58 13.58 16.94
C GLU A 137 1.82 12.84 15.82
N PRO A 138 0.56 12.44 16.04
CA PRO A 138 -0.21 11.76 15.02
C PRO A 138 -0.54 12.71 13.87
N VAL A 139 -0.30 12.28 12.64
CA VAL A 139 -0.78 12.98 11.45
C VAL A 139 -2.30 12.79 11.35
N SER A 140 -3.06 13.84 11.05
CA SER A 140 -4.52 13.72 10.99
C SER A 140 -4.95 12.73 9.90
N HIS A 141 -6.04 12.00 10.17
CA HIS A 141 -6.58 11.02 9.21
C HIS A 141 -6.90 11.64 7.85
N SER A 142 -7.43 12.87 7.82
CA SER A 142 -7.74 13.59 6.58
C SER A 142 -6.49 13.89 5.74
N ILE A 143 -5.36 14.20 6.36
CA ILE A 143 -4.09 14.34 5.66
C ILE A 143 -3.66 13.00 5.04
N LEU A 144 -3.71 11.91 5.80
CA LEU A 144 -3.33 10.58 5.30
C LEU A 144 -4.18 10.15 4.10
N VAL A 145 -5.49 10.42 4.13
CA VAL A 145 -6.41 10.15 3.01
C VAL A 145 -6.08 11.01 1.78
N SER A 146 -5.83 12.29 1.99
CA SER A 146 -5.42 13.21 0.91
C SER A 146 -4.10 12.78 0.28
N ASP A 147 -3.10 12.47 1.10
CA ASP A 147 -1.78 12.04 0.66
C ASP A 147 -1.85 10.70 -0.08
N LEU A 148 -2.61 9.72 0.42
CA LEU A 148 -2.84 8.47 -0.28
C LEU A 148 -3.44 8.68 -1.67
N ASN A 149 -4.46 9.54 -1.80
CA ASN A 149 -5.08 9.82 -3.10
C ASN A 149 -4.07 10.44 -4.09
N SER A 150 -3.23 11.37 -3.62
CA SER A 150 -2.14 11.94 -4.42
C SER A 150 -1.11 10.88 -4.84
N ILE A 151 -0.77 9.97 -3.92
CA ILE A 151 0.19 8.87 -4.15
C ILE A 151 -0.35 7.84 -5.15
N ILE A 152 -1.62 7.45 -5.04
CA ILE A 152 -2.26 6.56 -6.01
C ILE A 152 -2.09 7.12 -7.44
N GLN A 153 -2.25 8.43 -7.60
CA GLN A 153 -2.14 9.08 -8.89
C GLN A 153 -0.70 9.25 -9.36
N ASN A 154 0.21 9.71 -8.49
CA ASN A 154 1.51 10.25 -8.87
C ASN A 154 2.71 9.47 -8.31
N GLY A 155 2.51 8.40 -7.52
CA GLY A 155 3.56 7.59 -6.93
C GLY A 155 4.49 8.41 -6.03
N LEU A 156 5.80 8.18 -6.17
CA LEU A 156 6.85 8.88 -5.41
C LEU A 156 6.92 10.39 -5.67
N ASN A 157 6.40 10.86 -6.80
CA ASN A 157 6.38 12.28 -7.15
C ASN A 157 5.13 13.01 -6.63
N ALA A 158 4.26 12.33 -5.91
CA ALA A 158 3.08 12.93 -5.30
C ALA A 158 3.46 14.04 -4.32
N THR A 159 2.81 15.19 -4.43
CA THR A 159 2.82 16.23 -3.39
C THR A 159 1.97 15.75 -2.23
N VAL A 160 2.49 15.87 -1.02
CA VAL A 160 1.87 15.41 0.23
C VAL A 160 1.92 16.49 1.31
N ASN A 161 1.10 16.33 2.34
CA ASN A 161 1.01 17.29 3.46
C ASN A 161 1.61 16.73 4.76
N HIS A 162 2.53 15.77 4.64
CA HIS A 162 3.17 15.15 5.79
C HIS A 162 4.21 16.08 6.43
N PRO A 163 4.32 16.16 7.79
CA PRO A 163 5.30 17.04 8.45
C PRO A 163 6.77 16.76 8.12
N GLN A 164 7.07 15.57 7.60
CA GLN A 164 8.46 15.14 7.32
C GLN A 164 8.85 15.27 5.84
N GLY A 165 8.00 15.85 4.98
CA GLY A 165 8.33 16.06 3.58
C GLY A 165 7.17 16.53 2.73
N GLU A 166 7.47 17.28 1.68
CA GLU A 166 6.50 17.82 0.72
C GLU A 166 6.19 16.86 -0.42
N THR A 167 7.00 15.80 -0.58
CA THR A 167 6.77 14.74 -1.57
C THR A 167 6.74 13.37 -0.93
N ALA A 168 6.01 12.43 -1.54
CA ALA A 168 5.95 11.04 -1.07
C ALA A 168 7.35 10.42 -0.97
N ARG A 169 8.26 10.75 -1.88
CA ARG A 169 9.66 10.31 -1.86
C ARG A 169 10.38 10.76 -0.58
N GLN A 170 10.22 12.00 -0.18
CA GLN A 170 10.84 12.53 1.05
C GLN A 170 10.30 11.83 2.30
N VAL A 171 8.99 11.61 2.35
CA VAL A 171 8.35 10.87 3.45
C VAL A 171 8.81 9.40 3.48
N CYS A 172 8.90 8.73 2.33
CA CYS A 172 9.46 7.38 2.25
C CYS A 172 10.93 7.33 2.70
N LEU A 173 11.74 8.34 2.39
CA LEU A 173 13.12 8.45 2.89
C LEU A 173 13.17 8.64 4.42
N TYR A 174 12.26 9.43 4.99
CA TYR A 174 12.11 9.54 6.44
C TYR A 174 11.81 8.17 7.07
N PHE A 175 10.82 7.44 6.57
CA PHE A 175 10.51 6.11 7.06
C PHE A 175 11.65 5.11 6.84
N PHE A 176 12.40 5.25 5.74
CA PHE A 176 13.59 4.41 5.51
C PHE A 176 14.68 4.64 6.55
N LYS A 177 14.98 5.88 6.90
CA LYS A 177 15.93 6.21 7.99
C LYS A 177 15.45 5.60 9.30
N LEU A 178 14.18 5.79 9.64
CA LEU A 178 13.58 5.21 10.85
C LEU A 178 13.69 3.68 10.85
N ALA A 179 13.40 3.02 9.71
CA ALA A 179 13.57 1.58 9.57
C ALA A 179 15.03 1.15 9.77
N TYR A 180 15.98 1.84 9.14
CA TYR A 180 17.40 1.47 9.22
C TYR A 180 17.95 1.56 10.64
N GLU A 181 17.52 2.56 11.42
CA GLU A 181 17.86 2.70 12.83
C GLU A 181 17.28 1.58 13.69
N ASN A 182 16.09 1.08 13.38
CA ASN A 182 15.31 0.13 14.21
C ASN A 182 15.26 -1.31 13.67
N ALA A 183 15.91 -1.57 12.53
CA ALA A 183 15.99 -2.91 11.94
C ALA A 183 17.02 -3.78 12.65
N THR A 184 16.68 -5.05 12.83
CA THR A 184 17.63 -6.08 13.27
C THR A 184 18.72 -6.31 12.21
N LYS A 185 19.82 -6.96 12.60
CA LYS A 185 20.91 -7.30 11.67
C LYS A 185 20.43 -8.14 10.47
N SER A 186 19.46 -9.02 10.68
CA SER A 186 18.88 -9.85 9.63
C SER A 186 18.00 -9.06 8.68
N GLU A 187 17.18 -8.13 9.19
CA GLU A 187 16.30 -7.29 8.39
C GLU A 187 17.08 -6.29 7.52
N LYS A 188 18.17 -5.73 8.04
CA LYS A 188 19.03 -4.80 7.29
C LYS A 188 19.54 -5.36 5.97
N LYS A 189 19.67 -6.69 5.86
CA LYS A 189 20.09 -7.36 4.63
C LYS A 189 19.13 -7.17 3.46
N TYR A 190 17.87 -6.81 3.73
CA TYR A 190 16.82 -6.64 2.72
C TYR A 190 16.49 -5.17 2.45
N LEU A 191 16.84 -4.24 3.34
CA LEU A 191 16.43 -2.85 3.24
C LEU A 191 17.00 -2.11 2.02
N TRP A 192 18.09 -2.61 1.41
CA TRP A 192 18.61 -2.05 0.17
C TRP A 192 17.60 -2.08 -0.98
N ILE A 193 16.67 -3.07 -1.01
CA ILE A 193 15.61 -3.18 -2.01
C ILE A 193 14.65 -1.99 -1.84
N ILE A 194 14.24 -1.70 -0.62
CA ILE A 194 13.37 -0.56 -0.31
C ILE A 194 14.06 0.76 -0.67
N LYS A 195 15.37 0.89 -0.37
CA LYS A 195 16.15 2.06 -0.75
C LYS A 195 16.10 2.28 -2.26
N LYS A 196 16.35 1.24 -3.05
CA LYS A 196 16.28 1.31 -4.50
C LYS A 196 14.89 1.66 -5.02
N ARG A 197 13.80 1.11 -4.42
CA ARG A 197 12.44 1.53 -4.76
C ARG A 197 12.21 3.02 -4.56
N ILE A 198 12.74 3.59 -3.50
CA ILE A 198 12.63 5.03 -3.24
C ILE A 198 13.46 5.85 -4.23
N GLU A 199 14.64 5.39 -4.61
CA GLU A 199 15.57 6.08 -5.51
C GLU A 199 15.14 5.97 -6.98
N GLU A 200 14.84 4.76 -7.46
CA GLU A 200 14.62 4.45 -8.87
C GLU A 200 13.14 4.43 -9.26
N GLY A 201 12.24 4.18 -8.31
CA GLY A 201 10.79 4.10 -8.52
C GLY A 201 10.18 2.76 -8.10
N SER A 202 8.87 2.75 -7.93
CA SER A 202 8.07 1.54 -7.78
C SER A 202 8.11 0.69 -9.05
N ILE A 203 7.73 -0.59 -8.95
CA ILE A 203 7.58 -1.46 -10.14
C ILE A 203 6.67 -0.80 -11.18
N SER A 204 5.59 -0.17 -10.72
CA SER A 204 4.63 0.52 -11.58
C SER A 204 5.29 1.65 -12.38
N GLU A 205 6.09 2.50 -11.72
CA GLU A 205 6.80 3.60 -12.39
C GLU A 205 7.83 3.06 -13.39
N LEU A 206 8.59 2.02 -13.02
CA LEU A 206 9.58 1.38 -13.89
C LEU A 206 8.94 0.75 -15.13
N ILE A 207 7.89 -0.05 -14.96
CA ILE A 207 7.15 -0.68 -16.07
C ILE A 207 6.58 0.39 -16.99
N ARG A 208 5.87 1.37 -16.42
CA ARG A 208 5.25 2.47 -17.19
C ARG A 208 6.27 3.20 -18.04
N GLY A 209 7.39 3.59 -17.46
CA GLY A 209 8.47 4.28 -18.17
C GLY A 209 9.07 3.43 -19.31
N ARG A 210 9.33 2.15 -19.04
CA ARG A 210 9.92 1.24 -20.03
C ARG A 210 8.95 0.92 -21.17
N VAL A 211 7.67 0.66 -20.86
CA VAL A 211 6.65 0.40 -21.90
C VAL A 211 6.47 1.62 -22.79
N LEU A 212 6.34 2.82 -22.22
CA LEU A 212 6.22 4.06 -23.00
C LEU A 212 7.45 4.30 -23.89
N ASN A 213 8.63 4.00 -23.40
CA ASN A 213 9.85 4.16 -24.20
C ASN A 213 9.92 3.15 -25.35
N LYS A 214 9.64 1.88 -25.11
CA LYS A 214 9.64 0.82 -26.13
C LYS A 214 8.53 1.00 -27.17
N ALA A 215 7.38 1.49 -26.78
CA ALA A 215 6.25 1.76 -27.68
C ALA A 215 6.53 2.87 -28.70
N LYS A 216 7.65 3.59 -28.60
CA LYS A 216 8.10 4.55 -29.65
C LYS A 216 8.64 3.84 -30.89
N THR A 217 9.09 2.59 -30.77
CA THR A 217 9.76 1.83 -31.84
C THR A 217 9.11 0.46 -32.11
N SER A 218 8.11 0.05 -31.35
CA SER A 218 7.37 -1.20 -31.52
C SER A 218 5.89 -1.01 -31.23
N SER A 219 5.08 -2.01 -31.56
CA SER A 219 3.67 -1.98 -31.17
C SER A 219 3.53 -1.98 -29.64
N PHE A 220 2.44 -1.39 -29.13
CA PHE A 220 2.20 -1.30 -27.69
C PHE A 220 2.15 -2.68 -27.03
N LYS A 221 1.56 -3.68 -27.71
CA LYS A 221 1.50 -5.07 -27.23
C LYS A 221 2.90 -5.68 -27.10
N GLU A 222 3.76 -5.50 -28.10
CA GLU A 222 5.16 -5.99 -28.06
C GLU A 222 5.95 -5.28 -26.96
N ALA A 223 5.74 -3.97 -26.78
CA ALA A 223 6.36 -3.20 -25.71
C ALA A 223 5.99 -3.77 -24.32
N ILE A 224 4.69 -4.05 -24.08
CA ILE A 224 4.24 -4.69 -22.82
C ILE A 224 4.93 -6.05 -22.65
N LEU A 225 4.81 -6.95 -23.61
CA LEU A 225 5.38 -8.30 -23.51
C LEU A 225 6.87 -8.25 -23.21
N SER A 226 7.63 -7.38 -23.91
CA SER A 226 9.07 -7.25 -23.70
C SER A 226 9.49 -6.70 -22.33
N VAL A 227 8.61 -5.91 -21.68
CA VAL A 227 8.88 -5.35 -20.35
C VAL A 227 8.45 -6.32 -19.24
N TYR A 228 7.37 -7.08 -19.46
CA TYR A 228 6.89 -8.04 -18.45
C TYR A 228 7.64 -9.38 -18.46
N SER A 229 8.23 -9.82 -19.60
CA SER A 229 8.99 -11.07 -19.65
C SER A 229 10.12 -11.14 -18.60
N PRO A 230 10.95 -10.10 -18.38
CA PRO A 230 11.95 -10.10 -17.32
C PRO A 230 11.39 -10.23 -15.90
N LEU A 231 10.13 -9.85 -15.65
CA LEU A 231 9.50 -10.04 -14.33
C LEU A 231 9.26 -11.52 -14.02
N ILE A 232 8.98 -12.34 -15.04
CA ILE A 232 8.86 -13.81 -14.90
C ILE A 232 10.20 -14.40 -14.46
N GLU A 233 11.30 -13.91 -15.04
CA GLU A 233 12.66 -14.32 -14.66
C GLU A 233 12.97 -13.85 -13.22
N CYS A 234 12.61 -12.63 -12.86
CA CYS A 234 12.75 -12.11 -11.49
C CYS A 234 12.05 -13.01 -10.47
N LEU A 235 10.84 -13.48 -10.78
CA LEU A 235 10.09 -14.40 -9.91
C LEU A 235 10.81 -15.75 -9.79
N SER A 236 11.20 -16.35 -10.92
CA SER A 236 11.83 -17.68 -10.95
C SER A 236 13.20 -17.71 -10.26
N GLU A 237 13.98 -16.63 -10.39
CA GLU A 237 15.31 -16.50 -9.81
C GLU A 237 15.32 -15.85 -8.43
N ASN A 238 14.15 -15.43 -7.94
CA ASN A 238 13.99 -14.67 -6.70
C ASN A 238 14.88 -13.41 -6.66
N LYS A 239 14.90 -12.65 -7.76
CA LYS A 239 15.71 -11.43 -7.94
C LYS A 239 14.82 -10.19 -8.06
N PRO A 240 15.11 -9.10 -7.33
CA PRO A 240 14.40 -7.83 -7.51
C PRO A 240 14.58 -7.24 -8.91
N TYR A 241 13.52 -6.60 -9.42
CA TYR A 241 13.48 -5.90 -10.69
C TYR A 241 13.77 -4.40 -10.50
N PHE A 242 14.81 -3.90 -11.18
CA PHE A 242 15.21 -2.49 -11.20
C PHE A 242 15.56 -2.01 -12.61
#